data_4295daff5a7a5285bfe0a5848a9ff33a
#
_entry.id   4295daff5a7a5285bfe0a5848a9ff33a
#
_cell.length_a   1.000
_cell.length_b   1.000
_cell.length_c   1.000
_cell.angle_alpha   90.00
_cell.angle_beta   90.00
_cell.angle_gamma   90.00
#
_symmetry.space_group_name_H-M   'P 1'
#
loop_
_entity.id
_entity.type
_entity.pdbx_description
1 polymer ?
#
loop_
_entity_poly.entity_id
_entity_poly.type
_entity_poly.pdbx_seq_one_letter_code
_entity_poly.pdbx_strand_id
1 'polypeptide(L)'
;LNSKNEIGNVDYFEKKIINTLNLLVKCIATDGSKVRTQNMITFHLHYVTLHKLLQFKVIDLNTHVTQFAKNILNKYEHLVSLEEIFKNADTVLEKNKTIIDNDDISLYVHQREIFRSLKNPQFQERKQKFDELAEELQVVDEDDDDELVDIMKDTSKQLRTPTRSTLVLYSAPTGTGKTLTPLALSNNYRILFVCAARHVGLALAKNAVSVGKKVAFAFGCETADDIRLHYSAASVYARNRRTGGIGKVDNSVGDKVEIMICDIKSYTSAMHYMMSFNPIDNILMYWDEPTISMDYKDHPLHDMVGEMWRQNMIPNVVLSSATLPHIDQLRTGVIRNFYEKFEDADPTTINIQSHDSKKSIPIIDRNGYSVVPHFLKECEDYDIMKSIADHCNENKTLQRYMDLKECIGLVNVATDNDYVS
;
A
#
# COMPACT_ATOMS: atom_id res chain seq x y z
N LEU A 1 18.88 -13.66 -11.29
CA LEU A 1 18.15 -13.74 -10.00
C LEU A 1 16.72 -13.18 -10.10
N ASN A 2 16.33 -12.61 -11.24
CA ASN A 2 14.99 -11.99 -11.45
C ASN A 2 13.91 -12.99 -11.93
N SER A 3 14.26 -14.18 -12.35
CA SER A 3 13.32 -15.10 -13.02
C SER A 3 12.33 -15.83 -12.09
N LYS A 4 12.67 -16.05 -10.82
CA LYS A 4 11.81 -16.86 -9.93
C LYS A 4 10.56 -16.11 -9.39
N ASN A 5 10.61 -14.78 -9.27
CA ASN A 5 9.47 -14.00 -8.78
C ASN A 5 8.47 -13.61 -9.88
N GLU A 6 8.93 -13.56 -11.14
CA GLU A 6 8.07 -13.37 -12.31
C GLU A 6 7.30 -14.65 -12.64
N ILE A 7 7.90 -15.81 -12.43
CA ILE A 7 7.27 -17.13 -12.66
C ILE A 7 6.05 -17.32 -11.73
N GLY A 8 6.13 -16.96 -10.45
CA GLY A 8 4.97 -17.06 -9.54
C GLY A 8 3.80 -16.15 -9.91
N ASN A 9 4.06 -15.02 -10.54
CA ASN A 9 3.03 -14.11 -11.02
C ASN A 9 2.37 -14.61 -12.32
N VAL A 10 3.13 -15.21 -13.23
CA VAL A 10 2.66 -15.78 -14.49
C VAL A 10 1.73 -16.96 -14.22
N ASP A 11 2.15 -17.94 -13.43
CA ASP A 11 1.33 -19.10 -13.05
C ASP A 11 0.03 -18.70 -12.35
N TYR A 12 0.09 -17.68 -11.51
CA TYR A 12 -1.11 -17.13 -10.84
C TYR A 12 -2.09 -16.54 -11.86
N PHE A 13 -1.59 -15.72 -12.80
CA PHE A 13 -2.43 -15.10 -13.83
C PHE A 13 -3.02 -16.14 -14.79
N GLU A 14 -2.23 -17.10 -15.25
CA GLU A 14 -2.71 -18.20 -16.11
C GLU A 14 -3.80 -19.01 -15.42
N LYS A 15 -3.58 -19.39 -14.17
CA LYS A 15 -4.56 -20.10 -13.36
C LYS A 15 -5.85 -19.27 -13.19
N LYS A 16 -5.73 -17.96 -13.01
CA LYS A 16 -6.88 -17.07 -12.87
C LYS A 16 -7.66 -16.93 -14.18
N ILE A 17 -6.98 -16.80 -15.32
CA ILE A 17 -7.58 -16.81 -16.66
C ILE A 17 -8.34 -18.12 -16.88
N ILE A 18 -7.71 -19.26 -16.65
CA ILE A 18 -8.31 -20.59 -16.84
C ILE A 18 -9.53 -20.78 -15.92
N ASN A 19 -9.44 -20.39 -14.67
CA ASN A 19 -10.56 -20.49 -13.74
C ASN A 19 -11.74 -19.61 -14.19
N THR A 20 -11.47 -18.38 -14.60
CA THR A 20 -12.50 -17.45 -15.09
C THR A 20 -13.16 -17.97 -16.37
N LEU A 21 -12.38 -18.54 -17.29
CA LEU A 21 -12.88 -19.24 -18.48
C LEU A 21 -13.84 -20.37 -18.12
N ASN A 22 -13.45 -21.24 -17.19
CA ASN A 22 -14.29 -22.36 -16.75
C ASN A 22 -15.61 -21.87 -16.15
N LEU A 23 -15.57 -20.80 -15.36
CA LEU A 23 -16.77 -20.21 -14.76
C LEU A 23 -17.67 -19.56 -15.83
N LEU A 24 -17.09 -18.85 -16.80
CA LEU A 24 -17.80 -18.26 -17.94
C LEU A 24 -18.56 -19.33 -18.74
N VAL A 25 -17.87 -20.38 -19.14
CA VAL A 25 -18.46 -21.46 -19.96
C VAL A 25 -19.59 -22.18 -19.22
N LYS A 26 -19.49 -22.36 -17.90
CA LYS A 26 -20.57 -22.93 -17.07
C LYS A 26 -21.86 -22.13 -17.08
N CYS A 27 -21.79 -20.82 -17.35
CA CYS A 27 -22.98 -19.97 -17.43
C CYS A 27 -23.78 -20.15 -18.75
N ILE A 28 -23.17 -20.76 -19.75
CA ILE A 28 -23.75 -20.91 -21.09
C ILE A 28 -24.54 -22.23 -21.18
N ALA A 29 -25.60 -22.24 -21.97
CA ALA A 29 -26.36 -23.44 -22.24
C ALA A 29 -25.53 -24.47 -23.02
N THR A 30 -25.85 -25.75 -22.92
CA THR A 30 -25.08 -26.85 -23.50
C THR A 30 -24.95 -26.76 -25.03
N ASP A 31 -25.94 -26.14 -25.67
CA ASP A 31 -25.96 -25.87 -27.13
C ASP A 31 -25.15 -24.62 -27.54
N GLY A 32 -24.68 -23.83 -26.55
CA GLY A 32 -23.92 -22.62 -26.78
C GLY A 32 -24.74 -21.45 -27.33
N SER A 33 -26.06 -21.58 -27.47
CA SER A 33 -26.93 -20.59 -28.14
C SER A 33 -27.33 -19.40 -27.25
N LYS A 34 -27.34 -19.60 -25.93
CA LYS A 34 -27.80 -18.60 -24.96
C LYS A 34 -27.17 -18.77 -23.59
N VAL A 35 -27.19 -17.68 -22.80
CA VAL A 35 -26.88 -17.74 -21.36
C VAL A 35 -28.09 -18.27 -20.60
N ARG A 36 -27.85 -19.14 -19.62
CA ARG A 36 -28.93 -19.61 -18.72
C ARG A 36 -29.44 -18.41 -17.90
N THR A 37 -30.76 -18.21 -17.89
CA THR A 37 -31.40 -17.00 -17.31
C THR A 37 -30.96 -16.71 -15.87
N GLN A 38 -30.84 -17.76 -15.05
CA GLN A 38 -30.35 -17.65 -13.65
C GLN A 38 -28.87 -17.26 -13.52
N ASN A 39 -28.09 -17.33 -14.61
CA ASN A 39 -26.65 -17.07 -14.62
C ASN A 39 -26.27 -15.80 -15.42
N MET A 40 -27.24 -14.96 -15.80
CA MET A 40 -27.00 -13.81 -16.66
C MET A 40 -25.98 -12.83 -16.06
N ILE A 41 -26.18 -12.42 -14.80
CA ILE A 41 -25.27 -11.51 -14.11
C ILE A 41 -23.89 -12.15 -13.96
N THR A 42 -23.84 -13.44 -13.58
CA THR A 42 -22.58 -14.19 -13.41
C THR A 42 -21.83 -14.34 -14.72
N PHE A 43 -22.53 -14.51 -15.84
CA PHE A 43 -21.94 -14.52 -17.18
C PHE A 43 -21.25 -13.19 -17.49
N HIS A 44 -21.96 -12.06 -17.34
CA HIS A 44 -21.40 -10.75 -17.59
C HIS A 44 -20.21 -10.43 -16.64
N LEU A 45 -20.32 -10.82 -15.36
CA LEU A 45 -19.22 -10.72 -14.41
C LEU A 45 -17.95 -11.41 -14.93
N HIS A 46 -18.07 -12.69 -15.32
CA HIS A 46 -16.90 -13.44 -15.79
C HIS A 46 -16.41 -13.00 -17.16
N TYR A 47 -17.31 -12.55 -18.05
CA TYR A 47 -16.95 -12.02 -19.37
C TYR A 47 -16.11 -10.75 -19.23
N VAL A 48 -16.59 -9.77 -18.47
CA VAL A 48 -15.88 -8.52 -18.20
C VAL A 48 -14.57 -8.77 -17.47
N THR A 49 -14.58 -9.68 -16.49
CA THR A 49 -13.36 -10.08 -15.75
C THR A 49 -12.30 -10.66 -16.68
N LEU A 50 -12.70 -11.60 -17.56
CA LEU A 50 -11.77 -12.23 -18.49
C LEU A 50 -11.23 -11.24 -19.52
N HIS A 51 -12.09 -10.37 -20.04
CA HIS A 51 -11.71 -9.29 -20.96
C HIS A 51 -10.68 -8.36 -20.32
N LYS A 52 -10.90 -7.97 -19.08
CA LYS A 52 -9.97 -7.10 -18.32
C LYS A 52 -8.65 -7.82 -18.02
N LEU A 53 -8.68 -9.10 -17.60
CA LEU A 53 -7.47 -9.88 -17.35
C LEU A 53 -6.55 -9.98 -18.57
N LEU A 54 -7.12 -10.06 -19.77
CA LEU A 54 -6.35 -10.12 -21.01
C LEU A 54 -5.77 -8.77 -21.47
N GLN A 55 -6.20 -7.66 -20.85
CA GLN A 55 -5.64 -6.33 -21.08
C GLN A 55 -4.40 -6.06 -20.22
N PHE A 56 -4.19 -6.83 -19.14
CA PHE A 56 -3.01 -6.67 -18.32
C PHE A 56 -1.73 -7.09 -19.07
N LYS A 57 -0.70 -6.26 -18.96
CA LYS A 57 0.62 -6.53 -19.55
C LYS A 57 1.43 -7.43 -18.60
N VAL A 58 1.11 -8.71 -18.59
CA VAL A 58 1.91 -9.71 -17.89
C VAL A 58 2.91 -10.30 -18.89
N ILE A 59 4.19 -10.20 -18.56
CA ILE A 59 5.29 -10.72 -19.40
C ILE A 59 5.29 -12.26 -19.27
N ASP A 60 5.57 -12.96 -20.37
CA ASP A 60 5.70 -14.43 -20.44
C ASP A 60 4.43 -15.23 -20.18
N LEU A 61 3.23 -14.63 -20.30
CA LEU A 61 1.99 -15.41 -20.34
C LEU A 61 2.00 -16.39 -21.52
N ASN A 62 1.54 -17.61 -21.26
CA ASN A 62 1.42 -18.65 -22.27
C ASN A 62 0.49 -18.18 -23.41
N THR A 63 1.05 -18.11 -24.60
CA THR A 63 0.34 -17.62 -25.79
C THR A 63 -0.88 -18.47 -26.16
N HIS A 64 -0.85 -19.77 -25.90
CA HIS A 64 -1.98 -20.66 -26.13
C HIS A 64 -3.15 -20.37 -25.19
N VAL A 65 -2.86 -20.10 -23.92
CA VAL A 65 -3.88 -19.75 -22.92
C VAL A 65 -4.54 -18.41 -23.30
N THR A 66 -3.73 -17.40 -23.63
CA THR A 66 -4.25 -16.08 -24.02
C THR A 66 -5.03 -16.13 -25.33
N GLN A 67 -4.56 -16.87 -26.33
CA GLN A 67 -5.26 -17.02 -27.60
C GLN A 67 -6.57 -17.80 -27.45
N PHE A 68 -6.57 -18.85 -26.64
CA PHE A 68 -7.78 -19.62 -26.36
C PHE A 68 -8.82 -18.74 -25.63
N ALA A 69 -8.40 -17.95 -24.65
CA ALA A 69 -9.28 -17.03 -23.94
C ALA A 69 -9.88 -15.96 -24.86
N LYS A 70 -9.08 -15.38 -25.77
CA LYS A 70 -9.57 -14.44 -26.79
C LYS A 70 -10.59 -15.10 -27.74
N ASN A 71 -10.33 -16.31 -28.18
CA ASN A 71 -11.25 -17.07 -29.05
C ASN A 71 -12.61 -17.31 -28.35
N ILE A 72 -12.60 -17.60 -27.03
CA ILE A 72 -13.83 -17.79 -26.27
C ILE A 72 -14.59 -16.46 -26.12
N LEU A 73 -13.91 -15.33 -25.80
CA LEU A 73 -14.54 -14.03 -25.74
C LEU A 73 -15.21 -13.67 -27.07
N ASN A 74 -14.51 -13.79 -28.19
CA ASN A 74 -15.03 -13.48 -29.51
C ASN A 74 -16.23 -14.39 -29.87
N LYS A 75 -16.14 -15.69 -29.52
CA LYS A 75 -17.22 -16.65 -29.79
C LYS A 75 -18.54 -16.28 -29.10
N TYR A 76 -18.46 -15.74 -27.90
CA TYR A 76 -19.63 -15.44 -27.04
C TYR A 76 -19.94 -13.97 -26.92
N GLU A 77 -19.29 -13.08 -27.68
CA GLU A 77 -19.51 -11.63 -27.69
C GLU A 77 -20.98 -11.29 -27.99
N HIS A 78 -21.63 -12.05 -28.91
CA HIS A 78 -23.03 -11.84 -29.26
C HIS A 78 -24.03 -12.12 -28.12
N LEU A 79 -23.61 -12.77 -27.04
CA LEU A 79 -24.42 -13.01 -25.83
C LEU A 79 -24.29 -11.91 -24.78
N VAL A 80 -23.39 -10.94 -25.01
CA VAL A 80 -23.15 -9.83 -24.07
C VAL A 80 -24.19 -8.75 -24.26
N SER A 81 -24.86 -8.39 -23.17
CA SER A 81 -25.80 -7.28 -23.14
C SER A 81 -25.19 -6.11 -22.34
N LEU A 82 -24.93 -5.00 -23.02
CA LEU A 82 -24.46 -3.78 -22.35
C LEU A 82 -25.50 -3.25 -21.37
N GLU A 83 -26.79 -3.35 -21.69
CA GLU A 83 -27.88 -2.95 -20.82
C GLU A 83 -27.84 -3.71 -19.48
N GLU A 84 -27.65 -5.03 -19.52
CA GLU A 84 -27.53 -5.85 -18.32
C GLU A 84 -26.22 -5.57 -17.54
N ILE A 85 -25.12 -5.22 -18.21
CA ILE A 85 -23.89 -4.79 -17.57
C ILE A 85 -24.11 -3.47 -16.83
N PHE A 86 -24.73 -2.47 -17.45
CA PHE A 86 -25.01 -1.18 -16.81
C PHE A 86 -26.00 -1.32 -15.66
N LYS A 87 -27.03 -2.11 -15.83
CA LYS A 87 -28.05 -2.36 -14.79
C LYS A 87 -27.45 -3.01 -13.54
N ASN A 88 -26.42 -3.84 -13.70
CA ASN A 88 -25.74 -4.55 -12.61
C ASN A 88 -24.29 -4.09 -12.42
N ALA A 89 -23.99 -2.82 -12.75
CA ALA A 89 -22.63 -2.28 -12.74
C ALA A 89 -21.96 -2.38 -11.37
N ASP A 90 -22.71 -2.27 -10.30
CA ASP A 90 -22.23 -2.46 -8.93
C ASP A 90 -21.62 -3.85 -8.69
N THR A 91 -22.22 -4.89 -9.24
CA THR A 91 -21.76 -6.27 -9.12
C THR A 91 -20.71 -6.63 -10.15
N VAL A 92 -20.90 -6.21 -11.41
CA VAL A 92 -20.04 -6.59 -12.54
C VAL A 92 -18.72 -5.82 -12.55
N LEU A 93 -18.73 -4.57 -12.11
CA LEU A 93 -17.57 -3.66 -12.14
C LEU A 93 -17.11 -3.28 -10.74
N GLU A 94 -17.94 -2.57 -9.98
CA GLU A 94 -17.52 -1.91 -8.73
C GLU A 94 -17.16 -2.90 -7.60
N LYS A 95 -17.89 -4.01 -7.48
CA LYS A 95 -17.65 -5.05 -6.47
C LYS A 95 -16.92 -6.27 -7.02
N ASN A 96 -16.49 -6.21 -8.27
CA ASN A 96 -15.76 -7.31 -8.90
C ASN A 96 -14.36 -7.43 -8.29
N LYS A 97 -14.23 -8.33 -7.31
CA LYS A 97 -12.99 -8.53 -6.57
C LYS A 97 -11.80 -8.83 -7.48
N THR A 98 -12.00 -9.57 -8.56
CA THR A 98 -10.92 -9.91 -9.49
C THR A 98 -10.43 -8.68 -10.26
N ILE A 99 -11.32 -7.78 -10.67
CA ILE A 99 -10.92 -6.52 -11.31
C ILE A 99 -10.24 -5.62 -10.28
N ILE A 100 -10.82 -5.46 -9.09
CA ILE A 100 -10.26 -4.60 -8.03
C ILE A 100 -8.86 -5.07 -7.62
N ASP A 101 -8.68 -6.38 -7.38
CA ASP A 101 -7.40 -6.95 -6.94
C ASP A 101 -6.31 -6.90 -8.02
N ASN A 102 -6.69 -6.81 -9.29
CA ASN A 102 -5.77 -6.82 -10.43
C ASN A 102 -5.95 -5.60 -11.35
N ASP A 103 -6.62 -4.56 -10.87
CA ASP A 103 -6.68 -3.31 -11.62
C ASP A 103 -5.26 -2.77 -11.80
N ASP A 104 -4.90 -2.48 -13.06
CA ASP A 104 -3.53 -2.12 -13.43
C ASP A 104 -3.25 -0.67 -13.00
N ILE A 105 -3.03 -0.51 -11.70
CA ILE A 105 -2.33 0.66 -11.21
C ILE A 105 -0.89 0.46 -11.61
N SER A 106 -0.48 1.03 -12.75
CA SER A 106 0.91 0.98 -13.14
C SER A 106 1.74 1.67 -12.05
N LEU A 107 2.47 0.86 -11.29
CA LEU A 107 3.29 1.33 -10.20
C LEU A 107 4.41 2.25 -10.74
N TYR A 108 4.66 3.32 -10.04
CA TYR A 108 5.85 4.13 -10.26
C TYR A 108 7.12 3.31 -9.97
N VAL A 109 8.24 3.69 -10.55
CA VAL A 109 9.53 3.02 -10.33
C VAL A 109 9.85 2.95 -8.85
N HIS A 110 9.72 4.05 -8.12
CA HIS A 110 9.98 4.13 -6.68
C HIS A 110 9.06 3.21 -5.84
N GLN A 111 7.80 2.99 -6.26
CA GLN A 111 6.90 2.04 -5.59
C GLN A 111 7.35 0.60 -5.81
N ARG A 112 7.81 0.25 -7.02
CA ARG A 112 8.39 -1.09 -7.26
C ARG A 112 9.65 -1.31 -6.45
N GLU A 113 10.46 -0.28 -6.30
CA GLU A 113 11.69 -0.34 -5.53
C GLU A 113 11.43 -0.58 -4.05
N ILE A 114 10.51 0.15 -3.43
CA ILE A 114 10.17 -0.08 -2.01
C ILE A 114 9.58 -1.47 -1.78
N PHE A 115 8.75 -1.99 -2.69
CA PHE A 115 8.21 -3.35 -2.58
C PHE A 115 9.26 -4.43 -2.79
N ARG A 116 10.32 -4.17 -3.58
CA ARG A 116 11.47 -5.08 -3.74
C ARG A 116 12.38 -5.07 -2.53
N SER A 117 12.58 -3.90 -1.95
CA SER A 117 13.48 -3.69 -0.81
C SER A 117 12.91 -4.25 0.49
N LEU A 118 11.60 -4.15 0.68
CA LEU A 118 10.88 -4.61 1.87
C LEU A 118 10.18 -5.95 1.62
N LYS A 119 10.96 -6.99 1.26
CA LYS A 119 10.46 -8.36 1.17
C LYS A 119 10.63 -9.07 2.50
N ASN A 120 9.56 -9.69 2.98
CA ASN A 120 9.58 -10.53 4.18
C ASN A 120 9.08 -11.95 3.84
N PRO A 121 9.96 -12.81 3.28
CA PRO A 121 9.57 -14.15 2.85
C PRO A 121 9.19 -15.07 4.02
N GLN A 122 9.65 -14.76 5.22
CA GLN A 122 9.37 -15.54 6.44
C GLN A 122 8.15 -15.03 7.22
N PHE A 123 7.41 -14.08 6.67
CA PHE A 123 6.26 -13.44 7.35
C PHE A 123 5.25 -14.47 7.88
N GLN A 124 4.82 -15.40 7.04
CA GLN A 124 3.81 -16.39 7.40
C GLN A 124 4.35 -17.40 8.42
N GLU A 125 5.56 -17.90 8.20
CA GLU A 125 6.21 -18.86 9.09
C GLU A 125 6.40 -18.28 10.49
N ARG A 126 6.92 -17.04 10.59
CA ARG A 126 7.10 -16.38 11.88
C ARG A 126 5.76 -16.11 12.58
N LYS A 127 4.74 -15.72 11.83
CA LYS A 127 3.41 -15.48 12.40
C LYS A 127 2.80 -16.76 12.96
N GLN A 128 2.89 -17.86 12.22
CA GLN A 128 2.39 -19.16 12.66
C GLN A 128 3.09 -19.62 13.94
N LYS A 129 4.44 -19.57 13.99
CA LYS A 129 5.21 -19.92 15.19
C LYS A 129 4.85 -19.07 16.41
N PHE A 130 4.59 -17.77 16.17
CA PHE A 130 4.19 -16.86 17.24
C PHE A 130 2.80 -17.20 17.78
N ASP A 131 1.85 -17.52 16.90
CA ASP A 131 0.48 -17.86 17.29
C ASP A 131 0.45 -19.22 18.03
N GLU A 132 1.16 -20.24 17.53
CA GLU A 132 1.33 -21.54 18.18
C GLU A 132 1.90 -21.39 19.59
N LEU A 133 2.97 -20.64 19.76
CA LEU A 133 3.59 -20.37 21.05
C LEU A 133 2.66 -19.60 22.00
N ALA A 134 1.87 -18.66 21.48
CA ALA A 134 0.93 -17.90 22.28
C ALA A 134 -0.24 -18.77 22.77
N GLU A 135 -0.66 -19.75 21.98
CA GLU A 135 -1.67 -20.75 22.38
C GLU A 135 -1.09 -21.71 23.44
N GLU A 136 0.11 -22.21 23.25
CA GLU A 136 0.82 -23.09 24.20
C GLU A 136 1.00 -22.43 25.58
N LEU A 137 1.46 -21.16 25.59
CA LEU A 137 1.63 -20.39 26.83
C LEU A 137 0.33 -20.12 27.62
N GLN A 138 -0.84 -20.21 26.96
CA GLN A 138 -2.14 -20.08 27.65
C GLN A 138 -2.59 -21.39 28.31
N VAL A 139 -2.02 -22.52 27.97
CA VAL A 139 -2.40 -23.85 28.43
C VAL A 139 -1.43 -24.37 29.50
N VAL A 140 -0.30 -23.72 29.73
CA VAL A 140 0.71 -24.11 30.72
C VAL A 140 0.15 -23.92 32.13
N ASP A 141 -0.04 -25.03 32.85
CA ASP A 141 -0.43 -25.08 34.26
C ASP A 141 0.81 -24.88 35.17
N GLU A 142 0.56 -24.49 36.44
CA GLU A 142 1.63 -24.27 37.44
C GLU A 142 2.46 -25.53 37.77
N ASP A 143 2.01 -26.71 37.34
CA ASP A 143 2.65 -28.01 37.57
C ASP A 143 3.46 -28.54 36.38
N ASP A 144 3.61 -27.73 35.28
CA ASP A 144 4.37 -28.13 34.11
C ASP A 144 5.90 -28.10 34.34
N ASP A 145 6.62 -28.92 33.57
CA ASP A 145 8.09 -29.09 33.67
C ASP A 145 8.79 -27.75 33.44
N ASP A 146 9.55 -27.27 34.45
CA ASP A 146 10.28 -25.99 34.42
C ASP A 146 11.15 -25.84 33.19
N GLU A 147 11.70 -26.95 32.63
CA GLU A 147 12.53 -26.95 31.42
C GLU A 147 11.74 -26.59 30.15
N LEU A 148 10.50 -27.08 30.03
CA LEU A 148 9.59 -26.76 28.93
C LEU A 148 9.15 -25.28 28.99
N VAL A 149 8.83 -24.79 30.16
CA VAL A 149 8.45 -23.39 30.39
C VAL A 149 9.59 -22.43 30.04
N ASP A 150 10.83 -22.79 30.35
CA ASP A 150 12.01 -21.97 30.03
C ASP A 150 12.33 -21.98 28.52
N ILE A 151 12.18 -23.10 27.83
CA ILE A 151 12.30 -23.18 26.35
C ILE A 151 11.25 -22.30 25.67
N MET A 152 10.01 -22.31 26.14
CA MET A 152 8.92 -21.48 25.60
C MET A 152 9.17 -19.99 25.83
N LYS A 153 9.66 -19.62 27.02
CA LYS A 153 10.07 -18.23 27.32
C LYS A 153 11.20 -17.76 26.44
N ASP A 154 12.22 -18.59 26.20
CA ASP A 154 13.34 -18.27 25.32
C ASP A 154 12.90 -18.12 23.86
N THR A 155 12.03 -19.00 23.37
CA THR A 155 11.45 -18.89 22.03
C THR A 155 10.59 -17.62 21.88
N SER A 156 9.78 -17.30 22.89
CA SER A 156 9.03 -16.05 22.94
C SER A 156 9.95 -14.82 22.91
N LYS A 157 11.07 -14.86 23.61
CA LYS A 157 12.07 -13.79 23.60
C LYS A 157 12.74 -13.67 22.24
N GLN A 158 13.05 -14.77 21.57
CA GLN A 158 13.62 -14.77 20.21
C GLN A 158 12.66 -14.12 19.19
N LEU A 159 11.36 -14.40 19.25
CA LEU A 159 10.36 -13.79 18.36
C LEU A 159 10.13 -12.30 18.63
N ARG A 160 10.53 -11.81 19.79
CA ARG A 160 10.50 -10.40 20.20
C ARG A 160 11.82 -9.68 20.01
N THR A 161 12.89 -10.39 19.66
CA THR A 161 14.19 -9.82 19.37
C THR A 161 14.33 -9.67 17.85
N PRO A 162 14.64 -8.47 17.32
CA PRO A 162 14.76 -8.27 15.89
C PRO A 162 15.98 -9.03 15.35
N THR A 163 15.78 -9.73 14.23
CA THR A 163 16.85 -10.45 13.53
C THR A 163 17.50 -9.62 12.43
N ARG A 164 16.77 -8.65 11.92
CA ARG A 164 17.22 -7.71 10.89
C ARG A 164 16.49 -6.38 11.05
N SER A 165 17.21 -5.29 10.83
CA SER A 165 16.62 -3.96 10.86
C SER A 165 16.83 -3.21 9.55
N THR A 166 15.80 -2.48 9.10
CA THR A 166 15.84 -1.75 7.84
C THR A 166 15.19 -0.37 7.99
N LEU A 167 15.97 0.66 7.71
CA LEU A 167 15.48 2.04 7.62
C LEU A 167 15.36 2.42 6.14
N VAL A 168 14.16 2.72 5.69
CA VAL A 168 13.90 3.21 4.33
C VAL A 168 13.61 4.70 4.38
N LEU A 169 14.41 5.48 3.70
CA LEU A 169 14.16 6.88 3.41
C LEU A 169 13.44 6.96 2.06
N TYR A 170 12.15 7.29 2.08
CA TYR A 170 11.29 7.24 0.92
C TYR A 170 10.81 8.63 0.53
N SER A 171 11.48 9.22 -0.45
CA SER A 171 11.16 10.54 -0.98
C SER A 171 10.58 10.45 -2.39
N ALA A 172 9.37 10.94 -2.57
CA ALA A 172 8.70 10.99 -3.87
C ALA A 172 7.67 12.14 -3.92
N PRO A 173 7.36 12.69 -5.11
CA PRO A 173 6.42 13.81 -5.23
C PRO A 173 5.04 13.52 -4.65
N THR A 174 4.31 14.57 -4.29
CA THR A 174 2.93 14.46 -3.86
C THR A 174 2.04 13.89 -4.98
N GLY A 175 1.04 13.09 -4.62
CA GLY A 175 0.13 12.48 -5.60
C GLY A 175 0.66 11.23 -6.31
N THR A 176 1.85 10.72 -5.95
CA THR A 176 2.44 9.48 -6.48
C THR A 176 2.07 8.23 -5.67
N GLY A 177 1.11 8.35 -4.77
CA GLY A 177 0.57 7.22 -4.00
C GLY A 177 1.40 6.77 -2.80
N LYS A 178 2.29 7.62 -2.26
CA LYS A 178 3.07 7.31 -1.05
C LYS A 178 2.19 6.82 0.10
N THR A 179 1.12 7.55 0.42
CA THR A 179 0.20 7.22 1.51
C THR A 179 -0.57 5.91 1.28
N LEU A 180 -0.66 5.43 0.02
CA LEU A 180 -1.27 4.14 -0.31
C LEU A 180 -0.28 2.97 -0.32
N THR A 181 1.02 3.25 -0.31
CA THR A 181 2.08 2.22 -0.27
C THR A 181 1.91 1.23 0.89
N PRO A 182 1.49 1.65 2.12
CA PRO A 182 1.22 0.74 3.22
C PRO A 182 0.21 -0.38 2.91
N LEU A 183 -0.77 -0.12 2.04
CA LEU A 183 -1.75 -1.14 1.64
C LEU A 183 -1.10 -2.35 0.95
N ALA A 184 -0.16 -2.10 0.06
CA ALA A 184 0.57 -3.16 -0.62
C ALA A 184 1.58 -3.85 0.31
N LEU A 185 2.28 -3.08 1.16
CA LEU A 185 3.21 -3.62 2.15
C LEU A 185 2.51 -4.49 3.20
N SER A 186 1.22 -4.26 3.48
CA SER A 186 0.44 -5.05 4.44
C SER A 186 0.25 -6.52 4.03
N ASN A 187 0.64 -6.90 2.83
CA ASN A 187 0.68 -8.31 2.43
C ASN A 187 1.86 -9.08 3.04
N ASN A 188 2.95 -8.36 3.38
CA ASN A 188 4.20 -8.94 3.89
C ASN A 188 4.59 -8.41 5.28
N TYR A 189 3.82 -7.47 5.82
CA TYR A 189 4.05 -6.88 7.14
C TYR A 189 2.73 -6.53 7.81
N ARG A 190 2.76 -6.45 9.13
CA ARG A 190 1.76 -5.73 9.92
C ARG A 190 2.17 -4.27 9.99
N ILE A 191 1.33 -3.41 9.46
CA ILE A 191 1.67 -1.98 9.30
C ILE A 191 1.27 -1.19 10.54
N LEU A 192 2.21 -0.46 11.09
CA LEU A 192 1.97 0.60 12.04
C LEU A 192 2.13 1.93 11.31
N PHE A 193 1.00 2.50 10.87
CA PHE A 193 0.96 3.75 10.11
C PHE A 193 0.88 4.94 11.04
N VAL A 194 1.90 5.79 10.99
CA VAL A 194 2.00 7.00 11.82
C VAL A 194 1.75 8.23 10.95
N CYS A 195 0.83 9.09 11.36
CA CYS A 195 0.56 10.36 10.69
C CYS A 195 0.32 11.48 11.71
N ALA A 196 0.77 12.68 11.37
CA ALA A 196 0.52 13.85 12.22
C ALA A 196 -0.93 14.34 12.06
N ALA A 197 -1.52 14.20 10.89
CA ALA A 197 -2.85 14.67 10.57
C ALA A 197 -3.86 13.52 10.49
N ARG A 198 -4.83 13.53 11.39
CA ARG A 198 -5.85 12.46 11.51
C ARG A 198 -6.60 12.18 10.20
N HIS A 199 -6.87 13.22 9.39
CA HIS A 199 -7.60 13.04 8.13
C HIS A 199 -6.82 12.19 7.11
N VAL A 200 -5.48 12.22 7.14
CA VAL A 200 -4.62 11.36 6.29
C VAL A 200 -4.78 9.90 6.68
N GLY A 201 -4.73 9.60 7.98
CA GLY A 201 -4.97 8.25 8.48
C GLY A 201 -6.37 7.73 8.17
N LEU A 202 -7.41 8.58 8.28
CA LEU A 202 -8.77 8.20 7.92
C LEU A 202 -8.94 7.96 6.41
N ALA A 203 -8.24 8.70 5.56
CA ALA A 203 -8.22 8.47 4.11
C ALA A 203 -7.58 7.12 3.77
N LEU A 204 -6.45 6.78 4.41
CA LEU A 204 -5.85 5.45 4.29
C LEU A 204 -6.81 4.36 4.77
N ALA A 205 -7.44 4.55 5.93
CA ALA A 205 -8.40 3.60 6.48
C ALA A 205 -9.56 3.31 5.53
N LYS A 206 -10.14 4.35 4.92
CA LYS A 206 -11.22 4.19 3.93
C LYS A 206 -10.78 3.29 2.78
N ASN A 207 -9.60 3.53 2.22
CA ASN A 207 -9.04 2.72 1.14
C ASN A 207 -8.73 1.29 1.61
N ALA A 208 -8.15 1.14 2.81
CA ALA A 208 -7.83 -0.16 3.40
C ALA A 208 -9.08 -1.02 3.59
N VAL A 209 -10.13 -0.46 4.17
CA VAL A 209 -11.41 -1.15 4.38
C VAL A 209 -12.07 -1.51 3.05
N SER A 210 -12.01 -0.64 2.03
CA SER A 210 -12.60 -0.91 0.71
C SER A 210 -11.97 -2.11 0.00
N VAL A 211 -10.68 -2.38 0.25
CA VAL A 211 -9.98 -3.57 -0.27
C VAL A 211 -9.95 -4.75 0.73
N GLY A 212 -10.76 -4.69 1.78
CA GLY A 212 -10.96 -5.77 2.74
C GLY A 212 -9.86 -5.91 3.79
N LYS A 213 -8.96 -4.93 3.94
CA LYS A 213 -7.93 -4.94 4.99
C LYS A 213 -8.54 -4.69 6.37
N LYS A 214 -7.93 -5.30 7.37
CA LYS A 214 -8.36 -5.24 8.77
C LYS A 214 -7.62 -4.12 9.49
N VAL A 215 -8.37 -3.10 9.89
CA VAL A 215 -7.82 -1.83 10.35
C VAL A 215 -8.15 -1.62 11.84
N ALA A 216 -7.20 -1.01 12.55
CA ALA A 216 -7.40 -0.50 13.90
C ALA A 216 -6.93 0.97 13.98
N PHE A 217 -7.42 1.68 14.99
CA PHE A 217 -7.18 3.11 15.19
C PHE A 217 -6.69 3.39 16.59
N ALA A 218 -5.62 4.16 16.68
CA ALA A 218 -5.06 4.69 17.91
C ALA A 218 -4.85 6.21 17.77
N PHE A 219 -5.93 6.97 17.88
CA PHE A 219 -5.89 8.42 17.83
C PHE A 219 -6.22 9.02 19.21
N GLY A 220 -5.27 9.73 19.80
CA GLY A 220 -5.43 10.31 21.12
C GLY A 220 -5.51 9.26 22.24
N CYS A 221 -4.95 8.07 21.99
CA CYS A 221 -4.89 6.97 22.95
C CYS A 221 -3.73 7.21 23.92
N GLU A 222 -3.98 7.02 25.21
CA GLU A 222 -2.96 7.01 26.24
C GLU A 222 -2.58 5.57 26.61
N THR A 223 -3.56 4.67 26.53
CA THR A 223 -3.42 3.25 26.86
C THR A 223 -3.87 2.36 25.71
N ALA A 224 -3.57 1.07 25.80
CA ALA A 224 -4.03 0.07 24.84
C ALA A 224 -5.56 -0.08 24.82
N ASP A 225 -6.24 0.18 25.95
CA ASP A 225 -7.70 0.08 26.07
C ASP A 225 -8.46 1.14 25.25
N ASP A 226 -7.77 2.24 24.89
CA ASP A 226 -8.33 3.31 24.07
C ASP A 226 -8.32 2.97 22.58
N ILE A 227 -7.58 1.94 22.18
CA ILE A 227 -7.48 1.50 20.77
C ILE A 227 -8.82 0.99 20.29
N ARG A 228 -9.19 1.33 19.06
CA ARG A 228 -10.47 0.95 18.44
C ARG A 228 -10.25 0.12 17.20
N LEU A 229 -10.79 -1.08 17.18
CA LEU A 229 -10.78 -1.96 16.03
C LEU A 229 -11.96 -1.64 15.11
N HIS A 230 -11.71 -1.63 13.81
CA HIS A 230 -12.80 -1.78 12.87
C HIS A 230 -13.43 -3.18 13.06
N TYR A 231 -14.74 -3.29 12.98
CA TYR A 231 -15.45 -4.54 13.31
C TYR A 231 -14.94 -5.77 12.53
N SER A 232 -14.41 -5.57 11.31
CA SER A 232 -13.81 -6.64 10.51
C SER A 232 -12.49 -7.17 11.07
N ALA A 233 -11.80 -6.37 11.89
CA ALA A 233 -10.56 -6.73 12.55
C ALA A 233 -10.77 -7.39 13.92
N ALA A 234 -11.96 -7.26 14.49
CA ALA A 234 -12.29 -7.84 15.80
C ALA A 234 -12.73 -9.30 15.66
N SER A 235 -12.41 -10.10 16.66
CA SER A 235 -12.87 -11.49 16.76
C SER A 235 -14.32 -11.56 17.20
N VAL A 236 -14.76 -10.65 18.08
CA VAL A 236 -16.13 -10.58 18.61
C VAL A 236 -16.70 -9.17 18.42
N TYR A 237 -17.91 -9.10 17.87
CA TYR A 237 -18.67 -7.84 17.78
C TYR A 237 -20.18 -8.11 17.83
N ALA A 238 -20.94 -7.16 18.36
CA ALA A 238 -22.40 -7.23 18.42
C ALA A 238 -23.05 -6.49 17.25
N ARG A 239 -24.04 -7.14 16.60
CA ARG A 239 -24.92 -6.49 15.63
C ARG A 239 -26.21 -6.04 16.26
N ASN A 240 -26.65 -4.84 15.98
CA ASN A 240 -27.97 -4.37 16.33
C ASN A 240 -29.02 -5.06 15.42
N ARG A 241 -29.89 -5.89 16.04
CA ARG A 241 -30.88 -6.67 15.28
C ARG A 241 -31.92 -5.79 14.55
N ARG A 242 -32.19 -4.56 15.03
CA ARG A 242 -33.20 -3.67 14.43
C ARG A 242 -32.63 -2.83 13.28
N THR A 243 -31.43 -2.31 13.42
CA THR A 243 -30.82 -1.38 12.43
C THR A 243 -29.82 -2.08 11.51
N GLY A 244 -29.43 -3.33 11.79
CA GLY A 244 -28.35 -4.02 11.10
C GLY A 244 -26.95 -3.44 11.35
N GLY A 245 -26.86 -2.33 12.09
CA GLY A 245 -25.61 -1.63 12.39
C GLY A 245 -24.73 -2.41 13.37
N ILE A 246 -23.45 -2.06 13.38
CA ILE A 246 -22.47 -2.59 14.34
C ILE A 246 -22.62 -1.84 15.65
N GLY A 247 -22.82 -2.58 16.73
CA GLY A 247 -22.89 -2.05 18.07
C GLY A 247 -21.52 -2.05 18.75
N LYS A 248 -21.36 -2.89 19.77
CA LYS A 248 -20.09 -2.99 20.53
C LYS A 248 -19.10 -3.87 19.78
N VAL A 249 -17.85 -3.45 19.71
CA VAL A 249 -16.70 -4.19 19.18
C VAL A 249 -15.77 -4.51 20.34
N ASP A 250 -15.30 -5.74 20.41
CA ASP A 250 -14.27 -6.13 21.35
C ASP A 250 -12.89 -5.71 20.82
N ASN A 251 -12.20 -4.86 21.58
CA ASN A 251 -10.90 -4.32 21.21
C ASN A 251 -9.73 -5.02 21.91
N SER A 252 -9.99 -6.03 22.74
CA SER A 252 -8.97 -6.68 23.57
C SER A 252 -8.00 -7.54 22.75
N VAL A 253 -8.47 -8.13 21.64
CA VAL A 253 -7.68 -9.05 20.79
C VAL A 253 -7.44 -8.43 19.41
N GLY A 254 -6.18 -8.16 19.11
CA GLY A 254 -5.75 -7.50 17.87
C GLY A 254 -5.00 -8.40 16.87
N ASP A 255 -5.10 -9.71 17.01
CA ASP A 255 -4.43 -10.74 16.22
C ASP A 255 -4.65 -10.59 14.70
N LYS A 256 -5.85 -10.12 14.33
CA LYS A 256 -6.27 -9.93 12.94
C LYS A 256 -5.93 -8.57 12.35
N VAL A 257 -5.41 -7.63 13.14
CA VAL A 257 -5.10 -6.29 12.66
C VAL A 257 -3.97 -6.34 11.64
N GLU A 258 -4.23 -5.87 10.42
CA GLU A 258 -3.23 -5.78 9.35
C GLU A 258 -2.61 -4.38 9.31
N ILE A 259 -3.40 -3.33 9.59
CA ILE A 259 -2.97 -1.93 9.57
C ILE A 259 -3.49 -1.24 10.83
N MET A 260 -2.57 -0.85 11.71
CA MET A 260 -2.82 0.05 12.83
C MET A 260 -2.53 1.48 12.40
N ILE A 261 -3.47 2.40 12.57
CA ILE A 261 -3.33 3.81 12.20
C ILE A 261 -3.31 4.64 13.47
N CYS A 262 -2.23 5.39 13.70
CA CYS A 262 -2.07 6.20 14.90
C CYS A 262 -1.56 7.61 14.60
N ASP A 263 -1.78 8.51 15.54
CA ASP A 263 -1.06 9.77 15.61
C ASP A 263 0.28 9.61 16.36
N ILE A 264 1.12 10.65 16.30
CA ILE A 264 2.44 10.63 16.94
C ILE A 264 2.32 10.40 18.45
N LYS A 265 1.32 11.00 19.09
CA LYS A 265 1.11 10.92 20.54
C LYS A 265 0.76 9.50 21.00
N SER A 266 -0.02 8.77 20.19
CA SER A 266 -0.50 7.43 20.53
C SER A 266 0.41 6.31 20.02
N TYR A 267 1.53 6.66 19.40
CA TYR A 267 2.44 5.72 18.77
C TYR A 267 2.89 4.60 19.70
N THR A 268 3.35 4.94 20.90
CA THR A 268 3.90 3.96 21.85
C THR A 268 2.86 2.92 22.27
N SER A 269 1.64 3.37 22.58
CA SER A 269 0.52 2.44 22.91
C SER A 269 0.15 1.56 21.74
N ALA A 270 0.10 2.11 20.52
CA ALA A 270 -0.17 1.38 19.29
C ALA A 270 0.93 0.35 18.97
N MET A 271 2.20 0.71 19.18
CA MET A 271 3.37 -0.16 18.99
C MET A 271 3.30 -1.37 19.94
N HIS A 272 3.13 -1.14 21.23
CA HIS A 272 3.04 -2.23 22.20
C HIS A 272 1.84 -3.15 21.92
N TYR A 273 0.69 -2.58 21.54
CA TYR A 273 -0.47 -3.37 21.15
C TYR A 273 -0.16 -4.28 19.95
N MET A 274 0.47 -3.76 18.89
CA MET A 274 0.83 -4.56 17.73
C MET A 274 1.88 -5.64 18.06
N MET A 275 2.85 -5.34 18.92
CA MET A 275 3.87 -6.28 19.38
C MET A 275 3.30 -7.39 20.27
N SER A 276 2.17 -7.18 20.92
CA SER A 276 1.50 -8.20 21.74
C SER A 276 0.90 -9.33 20.89
N PHE A 277 0.61 -9.07 19.61
CA PHE A 277 -0.03 -10.04 18.72
C PHE A 277 0.82 -10.45 17.51
N ASN A 278 2.04 -9.92 17.38
CA ASN A 278 2.86 -10.19 16.20
C ASN A 278 4.34 -10.24 16.54
N PRO A 279 5.12 -11.11 15.85
CA PRO A 279 6.59 -11.08 15.92
C PRO A 279 7.10 -9.70 15.49
N ILE A 280 8.14 -9.21 16.15
CA ILE A 280 8.68 -7.87 15.93
C ILE A 280 9.16 -7.66 14.48
N ASP A 281 9.79 -8.68 13.89
CA ASP A 281 10.27 -8.64 12.49
C ASP A 281 9.13 -8.57 11.46
N ASN A 282 7.92 -8.91 11.85
CA ASN A 282 6.74 -8.84 11.00
C ASN A 282 6.04 -7.48 11.05
N ILE A 283 6.46 -6.57 11.92
CA ILE A 283 5.90 -5.24 12.05
C ILE A 283 6.75 -4.25 11.27
N LEU A 284 6.10 -3.34 10.55
CA LEU A 284 6.71 -2.25 9.83
C LEU A 284 6.07 -0.92 10.24
N MET A 285 6.88 -0.02 10.79
CA MET A 285 6.50 1.35 11.02
C MET A 285 6.56 2.13 9.71
N TYR A 286 5.43 2.65 9.28
CA TYR A 286 5.35 3.55 8.13
C TYR A 286 4.95 4.94 8.62
N TRP A 287 5.90 5.86 8.63
CA TRP A 287 5.67 7.22 9.09
C TRP A 287 5.52 8.17 7.91
N ASP A 288 4.29 8.69 7.76
CA ASP A 288 3.93 9.60 6.67
C ASP A 288 4.16 11.05 7.11
N GLU A 289 4.92 11.79 6.31
CA GLU A 289 5.34 13.18 6.51
C GLU A 289 6.04 13.42 7.87
N PRO A 290 7.17 12.73 8.16
CA PRO A 290 7.91 12.92 9.41
C PRO A 290 8.54 14.31 9.53
N THR A 291 8.61 15.07 8.45
CA THR A 291 9.20 16.41 8.39
C THR A 291 8.19 17.51 8.74
N ILE A 292 6.97 17.16 9.11
CA ILE A 292 5.96 18.14 9.52
C ILE A 292 6.49 18.95 10.72
N SER A 293 6.34 20.27 10.67
CA SER A 293 6.84 21.23 11.65
C SER A 293 8.35 21.45 11.70
N MET A 294 9.16 20.77 10.90
CA MET A 294 10.63 20.94 10.89
C MET A 294 11.09 22.32 10.40
N ASP A 295 10.22 23.06 9.72
CA ASP A 295 10.47 24.44 9.29
C ASP A 295 10.44 25.47 10.46
N TYR A 296 9.92 25.07 11.62
CA TYR A 296 9.84 25.91 12.81
C TYR A 296 11.02 25.60 13.76
N LYS A 297 11.63 26.64 14.35
CA LYS A 297 12.70 26.46 15.34
C LYS A 297 12.21 25.75 16.60
N ASP A 298 11.02 26.16 17.07
CA ASP A 298 10.37 25.62 18.26
C ASP A 298 8.94 25.25 17.93
N HIS A 299 8.61 23.99 18.08
CA HIS A 299 7.26 23.48 17.89
C HIS A 299 6.96 22.36 18.92
N PRO A 300 5.77 22.32 19.52
CA PRO A 300 5.41 21.30 20.52
C PRO A 300 5.51 19.86 20.03
N LEU A 301 5.43 19.64 18.71
CA LEU A 301 5.61 18.31 18.13
C LEU A 301 7.06 17.81 18.15
N HIS A 302 8.06 18.68 18.27
CA HIS A 302 9.48 18.27 18.21
C HIS A 302 9.83 17.32 19.34
N ASP A 303 9.40 17.63 20.58
CA ASP A 303 9.63 16.76 21.73
C ASP A 303 8.90 15.43 21.58
N MET A 304 7.65 15.46 21.12
CA MET A 304 6.87 14.25 20.89
C MET A 304 7.46 13.35 19.79
N VAL A 305 7.93 13.96 18.70
CA VAL A 305 8.64 13.26 17.61
C VAL A 305 9.93 12.64 18.11
N GLY A 306 10.72 13.39 18.87
CA GLY A 306 11.96 12.90 19.49
C GLY A 306 11.71 11.75 20.47
N GLU A 307 10.67 11.85 21.29
CA GLU A 307 10.30 10.80 22.23
C GLU A 307 9.81 9.55 21.52
N MET A 308 8.91 9.68 20.55
CA MET A 308 8.43 8.60 19.72
C MET A 308 9.60 7.85 19.05
N TRP A 309 10.57 8.59 18.49
CA TRP A 309 11.75 8.00 17.87
C TRP A 309 12.65 7.27 18.87
N ARG A 310 12.83 7.84 20.06
CA ARG A 310 13.59 7.19 21.14
C ARG A 310 12.94 5.91 21.63
N GLN A 311 11.63 5.89 21.77
CA GLN A 311 10.85 4.74 22.26
C GLN A 311 10.60 3.67 21.19
N ASN A 312 10.82 3.98 19.92
CA ASN A 312 10.57 3.01 18.85
C ASN A 312 11.37 1.72 19.04
N MET A 313 10.67 0.59 19.05
CA MET A 313 11.25 -0.76 19.11
C MET A 313 11.14 -1.50 17.76
N ILE A 314 10.40 -0.96 16.79
CA ILE A 314 10.16 -1.61 15.50
C ILE A 314 11.42 -1.49 14.63
N PRO A 315 11.99 -2.62 14.16
CA PRO A 315 13.23 -2.64 13.38
C PRO A 315 13.03 -2.23 11.93
N ASN A 316 11.84 -2.43 11.37
CA ASN A 316 11.54 -2.08 9.99
C ASN A 316 10.81 -0.74 9.95
N VAL A 317 11.48 0.29 9.42
CA VAL A 317 11.00 1.67 9.43
C VAL A 317 11.02 2.26 8.04
N VAL A 318 9.92 2.88 7.64
CA VAL A 318 9.82 3.72 6.43
C VAL A 318 9.51 5.15 6.84
N LEU A 319 10.39 6.07 6.51
CA LEU A 319 10.15 7.51 6.60
C LEU A 319 9.73 8.01 5.22
N SER A 320 8.49 8.42 5.08
CA SER A 320 7.87 8.78 3.80
C SER A 320 7.53 10.27 3.76
N SER A 321 8.14 11.04 2.86
CA SER A 321 7.78 12.44 2.64
C SER A 321 8.11 12.88 1.21
N ALA A 322 7.53 13.99 0.77
CA ALA A 322 7.95 14.67 -0.45
C ALA A 322 9.21 15.53 -0.22
N THR A 323 9.50 15.88 1.03
CA THR A 323 10.51 16.86 1.43
C THR A 323 11.52 16.30 2.42
N LEU A 324 11.85 14.99 2.34
CA LEU A 324 12.89 14.43 3.20
C LEU A 324 14.23 15.14 2.93
N PRO A 325 14.97 15.48 3.99
CA PRO A 325 16.32 15.97 3.85
C PRO A 325 17.23 14.98 3.11
N HIS A 326 18.28 15.48 2.47
CA HIS A 326 19.25 14.61 1.81
C HIS A 326 19.86 13.61 2.81
N ILE A 327 20.19 12.42 2.35
CA ILE A 327 20.72 11.32 3.19
C ILE A 327 21.92 11.76 4.03
N ASP A 328 22.80 12.62 3.48
CA ASP A 328 23.97 13.12 4.20
C ASP A 328 23.63 13.99 5.41
N GLN A 329 22.51 14.71 5.37
CA GLN A 329 22.02 15.52 6.48
C GLN A 329 21.41 14.64 7.60
N LEU A 330 20.93 13.46 7.24
CA LEU A 330 20.34 12.51 8.19
C LEU A 330 21.38 11.57 8.82
N ARG A 331 22.59 11.47 8.26
CA ARG A 331 23.64 10.51 8.71
C ARG A 331 24.04 10.68 10.15
N THR A 332 24.25 11.91 10.60
CA THR A 332 24.74 12.21 11.95
C THR A 332 23.65 12.20 13.02
N GLY A 333 22.40 12.18 12.63
CA GLY A 333 21.24 12.16 13.52
C GLY A 333 20.46 10.86 13.42
N VAL A 334 19.44 10.85 12.57
CA VAL A 334 18.44 9.78 12.47
C VAL A 334 19.08 8.41 12.10
N ILE A 335 19.96 8.39 11.10
CA ILE A 335 20.57 7.12 10.62
C ILE A 335 21.50 6.56 11.69
N ARG A 336 22.41 7.38 12.23
CA ARG A 336 23.34 6.93 13.29
C ARG A 336 22.55 6.39 14.49
N ASN A 337 21.53 7.09 14.94
CA ASN A 337 20.70 6.68 16.07
C ASN A 337 19.96 5.35 15.80
N PHE A 338 19.52 5.14 14.56
CA PHE A 338 18.92 3.87 14.13
C PHE A 338 19.94 2.72 14.19
N TYR A 339 21.16 2.93 13.71
CA TYR A 339 22.24 1.93 13.75
C TYR A 339 22.66 1.60 15.19
N GLU A 340 22.81 2.59 16.05
CA GLU A 340 23.12 2.38 17.46
C GLU A 340 22.01 1.59 18.18
N LYS A 341 20.76 1.87 17.86
CA LYS A 341 19.60 1.22 18.48
C LYS A 341 19.44 -0.25 18.06
N PHE A 342 19.73 -0.58 16.84
CA PHE A 342 19.56 -1.91 16.26
C PHE A 342 20.87 -2.57 15.87
N GLU A 343 21.95 -2.27 16.62
CA GLU A 343 23.30 -2.78 16.35
C GLU A 343 23.33 -4.30 16.19
N ASP A 344 22.63 -5.02 17.07
CA ASP A 344 22.56 -6.48 17.07
C ASP A 344 21.69 -7.08 15.94
N ALA A 345 20.96 -6.25 15.19
CA ALA A 345 20.00 -6.67 14.17
C ALA A 345 20.41 -6.30 12.73
N ASP A 346 21.71 -6.30 12.43
CA ASP A 346 22.27 -6.00 11.09
C ASP A 346 21.60 -4.81 10.40
N PRO A 347 21.74 -3.57 10.95
CA PRO A 347 21.00 -2.42 10.47
C PRO A 347 21.39 -2.02 9.05
N THR A 348 20.40 -1.80 8.22
CA THR A 348 20.59 -1.35 6.83
C THR A 348 19.76 -0.10 6.54
N THR A 349 20.29 0.80 5.71
CA THR A 349 19.57 1.98 5.24
C THR A 349 19.41 1.95 3.73
N ILE A 350 18.19 2.15 3.27
CA ILE A 350 17.81 2.20 1.85
C ILE A 350 17.28 3.59 1.55
N ASN A 351 17.85 4.26 0.55
CA ASN A 351 17.40 5.57 0.11
C ASN A 351 16.69 5.43 -1.23
N ILE A 352 15.37 5.68 -1.24
CA ILE A 352 14.53 5.67 -2.44
C ILE A 352 14.11 7.11 -2.70
N GLN A 353 14.63 7.67 -3.77
CA GLN A 353 14.32 9.03 -4.18
C GLN A 353 13.78 9.04 -5.60
N SER A 354 12.63 9.67 -5.80
CA SER A 354 12.02 9.83 -7.12
C SER A 354 11.54 11.25 -7.32
N HIS A 355 11.71 11.70 -8.51
CA HIS A 355 11.15 12.96 -9.02
C HIS A 355 10.03 12.71 -10.05
N ASP A 356 9.71 11.43 -10.30
CA ASP A 356 8.69 11.04 -11.27
C ASP A 356 7.31 11.50 -10.85
N SER A 357 6.60 12.14 -11.76
CA SER A 357 5.18 12.42 -11.62
C SER A 357 4.46 12.08 -12.92
N LYS A 358 3.39 11.31 -12.85
CA LYS A 358 2.55 11.01 -14.03
C LYS A 358 1.55 12.13 -14.33
N LYS A 359 1.50 13.15 -13.49
CA LYS A 359 0.65 14.32 -13.70
C LYS A 359 1.46 15.42 -14.35
N SER A 360 1.15 15.72 -15.57
CA SER A 360 1.56 16.95 -16.21
C SER A 360 0.73 18.10 -15.64
N ILE A 361 1.38 19.13 -15.09
CA ILE A 361 0.72 20.34 -14.60
C ILE A 361 1.23 21.48 -15.48
N PRO A 362 0.45 21.90 -16.50
CA PRO A 362 0.87 22.99 -17.36
C PRO A 362 0.88 24.32 -16.59
N ILE A 363 1.86 25.14 -16.88
CA ILE A 363 1.84 26.54 -16.50
C ILE A 363 0.97 27.25 -17.53
N ILE A 364 -0.12 27.84 -17.08
CA ILE A 364 -1.02 28.60 -17.95
C ILE A 364 -0.93 30.09 -17.64
N ASP A 365 -1.10 30.91 -18.66
CA ASP A 365 -1.20 32.36 -18.51
C ASP A 365 -2.56 32.75 -17.91
N ARG A 366 -2.76 34.05 -17.64
CA ARG A 366 -4.02 34.58 -17.12
C ARG A 366 -5.24 34.37 -18.04
N ASN A 367 -5.00 34.03 -19.32
CA ASN A 367 -6.05 33.76 -20.30
C ASN A 367 -6.34 32.27 -20.43
N GLY A 368 -5.62 31.41 -19.70
CA GLY A 368 -5.78 29.96 -19.70
C GLY A 368 -4.97 29.22 -20.78
N TYR A 369 -4.04 29.91 -21.47
CA TYR A 369 -3.19 29.24 -22.43
C TYR A 369 -1.98 28.61 -21.75
N SER A 370 -1.62 27.39 -22.14
CA SER A 370 -0.42 26.71 -21.64
C SER A 370 0.83 27.41 -22.17
N VAL A 371 1.63 27.97 -21.24
CA VAL A 371 2.88 28.66 -21.54
C VAL A 371 4.06 27.70 -21.45
N VAL A 372 4.12 26.89 -20.38
CA VAL A 372 5.19 25.91 -20.16
C VAL A 372 4.60 24.63 -19.55
N PRO A 373 4.79 23.47 -20.17
CA PRO A 373 4.47 22.18 -19.58
C PRO A 373 5.46 21.84 -18.46
N HIS A 374 4.99 21.18 -17.41
CA HIS A 374 5.75 20.93 -16.18
C HIS A 374 7.05 20.09 -16.35
N PHE A 375 7.21 19.36 -17.43
CA PHE A 375 8.31 18.41 -17.68
C PHE A 375 9.25 18.77 -18.83
N LEU A 376 9.28 20.02 -19.26
CA LEU A 376 10.19 20.41 -20.34
C LEU A 376 11.68 20.29 -20.01
N LYS A 377 12.04 20.25 -18.72
CA LYS A 377 13.44 20.25 -18.28
C LYS A 377 14.26 19.03 -18.78
N GLU A 378 13.59 17.90 -19.05
CA GLU A 378 14.25 16.65 -19.46
C GLU A 378 13.94 16.29 -20.93
N CYS A 379 13.30 17.18 -21.68
CA CYS A 379 12.89 16.94 -23.05
C CYS A 379 13.86 17.62 -24.04
N GLU A 380 14.73 16.81 -24.63
CA GLU A 380 15.63 17.24 -25.70
C GLU A 380 15.00 17.07 -27.10
N ASP A 381 13.87 16.39 -27.20
CA ASP A 381 13.19 16.04 -28.45
C ASP A 381 11.98 16.95 -28.69
N TYR A 382 11.98 17.63 -29.84
CA TYR A 382 10.90 18.54 -30.25
C TYR A 382 9.54 17.83 -30.38
N ASP A 383 9.51 16.62 -30.91
CA ASP A 383 8.25 15.88 -31.12
C ASP A 383 7.64 15.46 -29.80
N ILE A 384 8.47 15.11 -28.82
CA ILE A 384 8.03 14.83 -27.45
C ILE A 384 7.50 16.12 -26.79
N MET A 385 8.20 17.24 -26.92
CA MET A 385 7.74 18.52 -26.39
C MET A 385 6.40 18.93 -26.99
N LYS A 386 6.24 18.77 -28.30
CA LYS A 386 4.99 19.04 -28.99
C LYS A 386 3.86 18.15 -28.49
N SER A 387 4.11 16.84 -28.35
CA SER A 387 3.15 15.88 -27.82
C SER A 387 2.72 16.23 -26.38
N ILE A 388 3.66 16.68 -25.53
CA ILE A 388 3.35 17.13 -24.16
C ILE A 388 2.50 18.41 -24.20
N ALA A 389 2.83 19.36 -25.08
CA ALA A 389 2.07 20.60 -25.24
C ALA A 389 0.63 20.33 -25.73
N ASP A 390 0.48 19.44 -26.69
CA ASP A 390 -0.82 19.01 -27.21
C ASP A 390 -1.65 18.30 -26.12
N HIS A 391 -1.02 17.40 -25.36
CA HIS A 391 -1.66 16.73 -24.22
C HIS A 391 -2.10 17.73 -23.14
N CYS A 392 -1.28 18.72 -22.80
CA CYS A 392 -1.64 19.76 -21.82
C CYS A 392 -2.78 20.66 -22.32
N ASN A 393 -2.89 20.85 -23.62
CA ASN A 393 -3.95 21.62 -24.24
C ASN A 393 -5.30 20.90 -24.21
N GLU A 394 -5.27 19.59 -24.40
CA GLU A 394 -6.47 18.73 -24.37
C GLU A 394 -6.92 18.41 -22.92
N ASN A 395 -5.96 18.20 -22.03
CA ASN A 395 -6.19 17.79 -20.65
C ASN A 395 -5.86 18.93 -19.67
N LYS A 396 -6.69 19.94 -19.62
CA LYS A 396 -6.55 21.07 -18.70
C LYS A 396 -6.71 20.60 -17.26
N THR A 397 -5.60 20.61 -16.49
CA THR A 397 -5.58 20.24 -15.09
C THR A 397 -5.52 21.49 -14.19
N LEU A 398 -5.87 21.31 -12.88
CA LEU A 398 -5.76 22.37 -11.88
C LEU A 398 -4.33 22.95 -11.84
N GLN A 399 -4.24 24.27 -11.85
CA GLN A 399 -2.96 24.98 -11.67
C GLN A 399 -2.38 24.70 -10.30
N ARG A 400 -1.10 24.47 -10.28
CA ARG A 400 -0.28 24.47 -9.09
C ARG A 400 0.67 25.66 -9.18
N TYR A 401 0.83 26.40 -8.09
CA TYR A 401 1.88 27.39 -8.00
C TYR A 401 3.24 26.68 -8.03
N MET A 402 4.18 27.21 -8.80
CA MET A 402 5.57 26.81 -8.70
C MET A 402 6.11 27.29 -7.35
N ASP A 403 6.87 26.46 -6.67
CA ASP A 403 7.65 26.92 -5.53
C ASP A 403 8.83 27.78 -6.00
N LEU A 404 9.41 28.53 -5.05
CA LEU A 404 10.51 29.45 -5.35
C LEU A 404 11.72 28.72 -5.97
N LYS A 405 11.98 27.48 -5.55
CA LYS A 405 13.09 26.66 -6.04
C LYS A 405 12.88 26.23 -7.49
N GLU A 406 11.66 25.84 -7.83
CA GLU A 406 11.28 25.50 -9.21
C GLU A 406 11.37 26.75 -10.11
N CYS A 407 10.92 27.91 -9.62
CA CYS A 407 11.06 29.18 -10.34
C CYS A 407 12.53 29.57 -10.60
N ILE A 408 13.38 29.47 -9.57
CA ILE A 408 14.82 29.75 -9.71
C ILE A 408 15.45 28.75 -10.68
N GLY A 409 15.11 27.47 -10.58
CA GLY A 409 15.60 26.45 -11.51
C GLY A 409 15.23 26.76 -12.97
N LEU A 410 13.99 27.17 -13.24
CA LEU A 410 13.53 27.55 -14.56
C LEU A 410 14.27 28.79 -15.09
N VAL A 411 14.42 29.83 -14.25
CA VAL A 411 15.14 31.05 -14.60
C VAL A 411 16.60 30.74 -14.96
N ASN A 412 17.30 29.93 -14.15
CA ASN A 412 18.66 29.53 -14.40
C ASN A 412 18.81 28.80 -15.75
N VAL A 413 17.95 27.83 -16.01
CA VAL A 413 17.94 27.08 -17.27
C VAL A 413 17.68 28.01 -18.48
N ALA A 414 16.75 28.95 -18.34
CA ALA A 414 16.44 29.90 -19.38
C ALA A 414 17.60 30.87 -19.64
N THR A 415 18.30 31.29 -18.57
CA THR A 415 19.47 32.20 -18.68
C THR A 415 20.70 31.47 -19.21
N ASP A 416 20.98 30.25 -18.73
CA ASP A 416 22.15 29.47 -19.13
C ASP A 416 22.10 29.03 -20.61
N ASN A 417 20.89 28.96 -21.18
CA ASN A 417 20.69 28.59 -22.59
C ASN A 417 20.29 29.78 -23.49
N ASP A 418 20.45 31.02 -23.02
CA ASP A 418 20.10 32.23 -23.77
C ASP A 418 18.65 32.25 -24.34
N TYR A 419 17.71 31.59 -23.66
CA TYR A 419 16.29 31.59 -24.07
C TYR A 419 15.55 32.89 -23.69
N VAL A 420 16.17 33.72 -22.86
CA VAL A 420 15.63 35.01 -22.42
C VAL A 420 16.75 36.05 -22.57
N SER A 421 16.50 37.03 -23.43
CA SER A 421 17.40 38.21 -23.61
C SER A 421 17.11 39.28 -22.58
#